data_8adf5cb41133fe6aa1c4a1db36bc6508
#
_entry.id   8adf5cb41133fe6aa1c4a1db36bc6508
#
_cell.length_a   1.000
_cell.length_b   1.000
_cell.length_c   1.000
_cell.angle_alpha   90.00
_cell.angle_beta   90.00
_cell.angle_gamma   90.00
#
_symmetry.space_group_name_H-M   'P 1'
#
loop_
_entity.id
_entity.type
_entity.pdbx_description
1 polymer ?
#
loop_
_entity_poly.entity_id
_entity_poly.type
_entity_poly.pdbx_seq_one_letter_code
_entity_poly.pdbx_strand_id
1 'polypeptide(L)'
;MTLIPPETLRSAVQAGILNEAQAVRLSVHLQTEFGFRAALSRDDEPFEFFRGFSEIFVTLGLSLLWGGALGLIGLSVSWMFAHFCCLVLCLGLARYFTLIRRMSLPSIALALGAAVNGSAVFSIGFFELGSFEKAPLMALAALGMGGMALYFKVFKLPFAMFLFGLFAMLLSYSVALDLTDISLAPATFPEMFFNLGIGAPVAYA
;
A
#
# COMPACT_ATOMS: atom_id res chain seq x y z
N MET A 1 0.91 26.61 -8.20
CA MET A 1 2.06 27.31 -7.59
C MET A 1 1.79 28.79 -7.73
N THR A 2 1.46 29.48 -6.65
CA THR A 2 1.12 30.89 -6.64
C THR A 2 2.42 31.70 -6.64
N LEU A 3 2.77 32.30 -7.79
CA LEU A 3 3.75 33.37 -7.86
C LEU A 3 3.33 34.45 -6.84
N ILE A 4 4.28 34.91 -6.05
CA ILE A 4 4.01 36.00 -5.11
C ILE A 4 3.53 37.21 -5.94
N PRO A 5 2.29 37.71 -5.77
CA PRO A 5 1.80 38.82 -6.55
C PRO A 5 2.65 40.06 -6.30
N PRO A 6 2.92 40.89 -7.30
CA PRO A 6 3.73 42.11 -7.15
C PRO A 6 3.18 43.06 -6.07
N GLU A 7 1.90 42.96 -5.79
CA GLU A 7 1.19 43.72 -4.75
C GLU A 7 1.66 43.34 -3.33
N THR A 8 1.98 42.05 -3.12
CA THR A 8 2.50 41.58 -1.82
C THR A 8 3.91 42.09 -1.55
N LEU A 9 4.75 42.24 -2.59
CA LEU A 9 6.06 42.84 -2.45
C LEU A 9 5.95 44.34 -2.15
N ARG A 10 5.01 45.06 -2.79
CA ARG A 10 4.72 46.46 -2.51
C ARG A 10 4.22 46.68 -1.09
N SER A 11 3.32 45.86 -0.61
CA SER A 11 2.80 45.94 0.75
C SER A 11 3.89 45.67 1.80
N ALA A 12 4.82 44.75 1.51
CA ALA A 12 5.97 44.47 2.38
C ALA A 12 6.97 45.66 2.44
N VAL A 13 7.15 46.38 1.33
CA VAL A 13 7.94 47.62 1.30
C VAL A 13 7.25 48.74 2.08
N GLN A 14 5.93 48.92 1.92
CA GLN A 14 5.15 49.90 2.67
C GLN A 14 5.14 49.62 4.18
N ALA A 15 5.12 48.35 4.55
CA ALA A 15 5.19 47.89 5.95
C ALA A 15 6.61 48.01 6.55
N GLY A 16 7.63 48.42 5.78
CA GLY A 16 9.01 48.54 6.23
C GLY A 16 9.73 47.22 6.47
N ILE A 17 9.14 46.08 6.01
CA ILE A 17 9.71 44.76 6.15
C ILE A 17 10.85 44.55 5.15
N LEU A 18 10.72 45.14 3.94
CA LEU A 18 11.68 45.08 2.86
C LEU A 18 12.03 46.49 2.39
N ASN A 19 13.32 46.72 2.06
CA ASN A 19 13.74 47.92 1.35
C ASN A 19 13.43 47.72 -0.17
N GLU A 20 13.18 48.82 -0.91
CA GLU A 20 12.94 48.76 -2.36
C GLU A 20 14.01 47.98 -3.13
N ALA A 21 15.32 48.21 -2.78
CA ALA A 21 16.39 47.47 -3.39
C ALA A 21 16.38 45.95 -3.08
N GLN A 22 15.88 45.54 -1.93
CA GLN A 22 15.70 44.16 -1.56
C GLN A 22 14.51 43.55 -2.28
N ALA A 23 13.40 44.28 -2.41
CA ALA A 23 12.23 43.86 -3.14
C ALA A 23 12.53 43.63 -4.64
N VAL A 24 13.32 44.52 -5.25
CA VAL A 24 13.78 44.36 -6.64
C VAL A 24 14.70 43.15 -6.78
N ARG A 25 15.66 42.96 -5.91
CA ARG A 25 16.57 41.80 -5.93
C ARG A 25 15.80 40.49 -5.75
N LEU A 26 14.83 40.49 -4.85
CA LEU A 26 13.98 39.32 -4.60
C LEU A 26 13.08 39.01 -5.82
N SER A 27 12.51 40.04 -6.47
CA SER A 27 11.71 39.86 -7.67
C SER A 27 12.53 39.33 -8.85
N VAL A 28 13.74 39.81 -9.04
CA VAL A 28 14.69 39.33 -10.06
C VAL A 28 15.11 37.89 -9.77
N HIS A 29 15.42 37.59 -8.51
CA HIS A 29 15.81 36.23 -8.12
C HIS A 29 14.66 35.22 -8.32
N LEU A 30 13.46 35.62 -7.94
CA LEU A 30 12.26 34.81 -8.19
C LEU A 30 11.99 34.62 -9.69
N GLN A 31 12.13 35.68 -10.50
CA GLN A 31 11.97 35.59 -11.95
C GLN A 31 13.05 34.72 -12.61
N THR A 32 14.30 34.79 -12.18
CA THR A 32 15.36 33.92 -12.69
C THR A 32 15.16 32.47 -12.29
N GLU A 33 14.80 32.19 -11.05
CA GLU A 33 14.53 30.83 -10.59
C GLU A 33 13.27 30.24 -11.24
N PHE A 34 12.18 30.98 -11.26
CA PHE A 34 10.92 30.51 -11.85
C PHE A 34 10.88 30.62 -13.38
N GLY A 35 11.52 31.63 -13.97
CA GLY A 35 11.67 31.78 -15.41
C GLY A 35 12.58 30.71 -16.00
N PHE A 36 13.65 30.30 -15.28
CA PHE A 36 14.49 29.19 -15.69
C PHE A 36 13.73 27.85 -15.63
N ARG A 37 12.90 27.66 -14.60
CA ARG A 37 12.01 26.48 -14.51
C ARG A 37 10.87 26.47 -15.52
N ALA A 38 10.34 27.63 -15.89
CA ALA A 38 9.31 27.75 -16.93
C ALA A 38 9.87 27.65 -18.36
N ALA A 39 11.16 27.97 -18.55
CA ALA A 39 11.85 27.82 -19.82
C ALA A 39 12.39 26.41 -20.06
N LEU A 40 12.52 25.59 -19.02
CA LEU A 40 12.72 24.16 -19.16
C LEU A 40 11.41 23.58 -19.71
N SER A 41 11.46 23.16 -20.97
CA SER A 41 10.36 22.44 -21.62
C SER A 41 9.91 21.27 -20.73
N ARG A 42 8.61 20.98 -20.71
CA ARG A 42 8.08 19.79 -20.01
C ARG A 42 8.78 18.49 -20.43
N ASP A 43 9.38 18.48 -21.62
CA ASP A 43 10.14 17.37 -22.16
C ASP A 43 11.60 17.33 -21.66
N ASP A 44 12.10 18.41 -21.04
CA ASP A 44 13.47 18.52 -20.55
C ASP A 44 13.60 18.29 -19.02
N GLU A 45 12.54 17.83 -18.35
CA GLU A 45 12.61 17.33 -16.97
C GLU A 45 12.84 15.81 -16.94
N PRO A 46 14.06 15.33 -17.24
CA PRO A 46 14.37 13.90 -17.17
C PRO A 46 14.24 13.36 -15.74
N PHE A 47 14.17 14.25 -14.73
CA PHE A 47 14.13 13.87 -13.35
C PHE A 47 12.76 13.41 -12.84
N GLU A 48 11.63 13.88 -13.38
CA GLU A 48 10.30 13.36 -12.96
C GLU A 48 10.08 11.93 -13.47
N PHE A 49 10.49 11.66 -14.70
CA PHE A 49 10.42 10.32 -15.28
C PHE A 49 11.35 9.35 -14.53
N PHE A 50 12.59 9.76 -14.23
CA PHE A 50 13.53 8.98 -13.43
C PHE A 50 13.07 8.74 -11.99
N ARG A 51 12.32 9.65 -11.39
CA ARG A 51 11.77 9.47 -10.05
C ARG A 51 10.72 8.36 -10.03
N GLY A 52 9.83 8.31 -11.02
CA GLY A 52 8.87 7.21 -11.21
C GLY A 52 9.56 5.88 -11.51
N PHE A 53 10.57 5.87 -12.36
CA PHE A 53 11.38 4.68 -12.67
C PHE A 53 12.12 4.14 -11.44
N SER A 54 12.72 5.01 -10.64
CA SER A 54 13.38 4.65 -9.39
C SER A 54 12.42 3.91 -8.44
N GLU A 55 11.18 4.37 -8.31
CA GLU A 55 10.17 3.71 -7.46
C GLU A 55 9.81 2.32 -7.99
N ILE A 56 9.73 2.14 -9.32
CA ILE A 56 9.44 0.84 -9.94
C ILE A 56 10.57 -0.15 -9.65
N PHE A 57 11.83 0.24 -9.83
CA PHE A 57 12.96 -0.64 -9.56
C PHE A 57 13.10 -1.00 -8.09
N VAL A 58 12.87 -0.04 -7.20
CA VAL A 58 12.86 -0.30 -5.75
C VAL A 58 11.73 -1.28 -5.41
N THR A 59 10.55 -1.09 -5.96
CA THR A 59 9.40 -1.98 -5.72
C THR A 59 9.67 -3.38 -6.24
N LEU A 60 10.25 -3.49 -7.44
CA LEU A 60 10.65 -4.78 -8.02
C LEU A 60 11.70 -5.47 -7.14
N GLY A 61 12.73 -4.74 -6.71
CA GLY A 61 13.76 -5.24 -5.80
C GLY A 61 13.17 -5.73 -4.47
N LEU A 62 12.24 -4.98 -3.90
CA LEU A 62 11.52 -5.39 -2.68
C LEU A 62 10.66 -6.63 -2.90
N SER A 63 10.01 -6.76 -4.05
CA SER A 63 9.21 -7.94 -4.38
C SER A 63 10.07 -9.19 -4.55
N LEU A 64 11.24 -9.06 -5.18
CA LEU A 64 12.21 -10.13 -5.31
C LEU A 64 12.82 -10.53 -3.96
N LEU A 65 13.15 -9.54 -3.13
CA LEU A 65 13.65 -9.78 -1.77
C LEU A 65 12.61 -10.52 -0.93
N TRP A 66 11.37 -10.08 -0.98
CA TRP A 66 10.26 -10.72 -0.26
C TRP A 66 10.02 -12.15 -0.75
N GLY A 67 9.90 -12.37 -2.07
CA GLY A 67 9.71 -13.70 -2.65
C GLY A 67 10.88 -14.65 -2.35
N GLY A 68 12.11 -14.15 -2.45
CA GLY A 68 13.32 -14.89 -2.12
C GLY A 68 13.41 -15.28 -0.64
N ALA A 69 13.12 -14.33 0.26
CA ALA A 69 13.11 -14.58 1.70
C ALA A 69 12.02 -15.59 2.08
N LEU A 70 10.82 -15.45 1.50
CA LEU A 70 9.70 -16.35 1.72
C LEU A 70 10.01 -17.77 1.26
N GLY A 71 10.56 -17.92 0.06
CA GLY A 71 10.96 -19.23 -0.49
C GLY A 71 12.09 -19.87 0.31
N LEU A 72 13.16 -19.11 0.60
CA LEU A 72 14.32 -19.64 1.33
C LEU A 72 13.96 -20.09 2.75
N ILE A 73 13.27 -19.26 3.52
CA ILE A 73 12.90 -19.56 4.91
C ILE A 73 11.78 -20.61 4.94
N GLY A 74 10.78 -20.52 4.04
CA GLY A 74 9.66 -21.46 3.98
C GLY A 74 10.11 -22.89 3.70
N LEU A 75 11.06 -23.07 2.77
CA LEU A 75 11.60 -24.39 2.44
C LEU A 75 12.60 -24.92 3.46
N SER A 76 13.33 -24.03 4.15
CA SER A 76 14.39 -24.47 5.09
C SER A 76 13.90 -24.63 6.52
N VAL A 77 12.90 -23.88 6.96
CA VAL A 77 12.45 -23.87 8.35
C VAL A 77 10.96 -24.19 8.45
N SER A 78 10.10 -23.26 8.07
CA SER A 78 8.65 -23.43 8.12
C SER A 78 7.97 -22.27 7.37
N TRP A 79 6.84 -22.53 6.73
CA TRP A 79 6.05 -21.53 6.04
C TRP A 79 5.47 -20.47 6.99
N MET A 80 5.01 -20.88 8.17
CA MET A 80 4.51 -19.96 9.19
C MET A 80 5.59 -18.97 9.63
N PHE A 81 6.79 -19.49 9.93
CA PHE A 81 7.92 -18.65 10.33
C PHE A 81 8.40 -17.74 9.20
N ALA A 82 8.36 -18.20 7.95
CA ALA A 82 8.68 -17.39 6.78
C ALA A 82 7.75 -16.19 6.64
N HIS A 83 6.45 -16.40 6.73
CA HIS A 83 5.46 -15.31 6.66
C HIS A 83 5.59 -14.34 7.84
N PHE A 84 5.89 -14.83 9.04
CA PHE A 84 6.15 -13.99 10.20
C PHE A 84 7.38 -13.09 9.99
N CYS A 85 8.50 -13.66 9.54
CA CYS A 85 9.70 -12.88 9.21
C CYS A 85 9.45 -11.86 8.11
N CYS A 86 8.72 -12.25 7.05
CA CYS A 86 8.35 -11.35 5.96
C CYS A 86 7.42 -10.23 6.43
N LEU A 87 6.49 -10.50 7.36
CA LEU A 87 5.65 -9.47 7.97
C LEU A 87 6.49 -8.43 8.71
N VAL A 88 7.41 -8.88 9.56
CA VAL A 88 8.32 -7.99 10.30
C VAL A 88 9.19 -7.18 9.33
N LEU A 89 9.71 -7.81 8.29
CA LEU A 89 10.49 -7.16 7.25
C LEU A 89 9.67 -6.07 6.53
N CYS A 90 8.43 -6.38 6.12
CA CYS A 90 7.53 -5.42 5.47
C CYS A 90 7.25 -4.22 6.37
N LEU A 91 6.97 -4.43 7.66
CA LEU A 91 6.70 -3.34 8.61
C LEU A 91 7.95 -2.48 8.86
N GLY A 92 9.12 -3.10 8.99
CA GLY A 92 10.39 -2.39 9.14
C GLY A 92 10.74 -1.52 7.93
N LEU A 93 10.61 -2.09 6.72
CA LEU A 93 10.87 -1.38 5.48
C LEU A 93 9.80 -0.31 5.21
N ALA A 94 8.53 -0.55 5.58
CA ALA A 94 7.47 0.44 5.47
C ALA A 94 7.80 1.70 6.28
N ARG A 95 8.39 1.56 7.46
CA ARG A 95 8.85 2.72 8.24
C ARG A 95 9.87 3.56 7.46
N TYR A 96 10.81 2.93 6.78
CA TYR A 96 11.84 3.63 6.01
C TYR A 96 11.26 4.26 4.73
N PHE A 97 10.56 3.48 3.91
CA PHE A 97 10.10 3.95 2.60
C PHE A 97 8.90 4.90 2.70
N THR A 98 7.97 4.68 3.67
CA THR A 98 6.78 5.52 3.81
C THR A 98 7.04 6.79 4.61
N LEU A 99 7.76 6.69 5.75
CA LEU A 99 7.94 7.85 6.64
C LEU A 99 9.17 8.69 6.27
N ILE A 100 10.29 8.05 5.89
CA ILE A 100 11.55 8.76 5.63
C ILE A 100 11.66 9.14 4.16
N ARG A 101 11.57 8.17 3.24
CA ARG A 101 11.73 8.38 1.79
C ARG A 101 10.47 8.89 1.11
N ARG A 102 9.28 8.68 1.68
CA ARG A 102 7.97 9.09 1.15
C ARG A 102 7.73 8.64 -0.30
N MET A 103 8.15 7.41 -0.62
CA MET A 103 7.93 6.78 -1.91
C MET A 103 6.56 6.10 -1.94
N SER A 104 5.75 6.34 -2.99
CA SER A 104 4.38 5.83 -3.06
C SER A 104 4.30 4.36 -3.44
N LEU A 105 4.94 3.95 -4.53
CA LEU A 105 4.87 2.55 -5.02
C LEU A 105 5.45 1.53 -4.04
N PRO A 106 6.68 1.71 -3.49
CA PRO A 106 7.19 0.80 -2.48
C PRO A 106 6.31 0.73 -1.23
N SER A 107 5.71 1.85 -0.82
CA SER A 107 4.81 1.90 0.34
C SER A 107 3.53 1.08 0.12
N ILE A 108 2.95 1.14 -1.08
CA ILE A 108 1.79 0.32 -1.48
C ILE A 108 2.14 -1.16 -1.48
N ALA A 109 3.28 -1.53 -2.09
CA ALA A 109 3.74 -2.92 -2.13
C ALA A 109 3.99 -3.49 -0.73
N LEU A 110 4.58 -2.70 0.17
CA LEU A 110 4.84 -3.10 1.55
C LEU A 110 3.56 -3.21 2.38
N ALA A 111 2.57 -2.34 2.17
CA ALA A 111 1.26 -2.45 2.80
C ALA A 111 0.53 -3.73 2.36
N LEU A 112 0.56 -4.04 1.06
CA LEU A 112 0.03 -5.29 0.52
C LEU A 112 0.77 -6.50 1.08
N GLY A 113 2.11 -6.45 1.11
CA GLY A 113 2.94 -7.49 1.70
C GLY A 113 2.63 -7.73 3.18
N ALA A 114 2.40 -6.67 3.96
CA ALA A 114 2.01 -6.78 5.37
C ALA A 114 0.62 -7.44 5.52
N ALA A 115 -0.36 -7.06 4.68
CA ALA A 115 -1.69 -7.66 4.68
C ALA A 115 -1.63 -9.16 4.35
N VAL A 116 -0.92 -9.53 3.27
CA VAL A 116 -0.79 -10.93 2.81
C VAL A 116 -0.06 -11.79 3.85
N ASN A 117 1.07 -11.33 4.36
CA ASN A 117 1.83 -12.11 5.35
C ASN A 117 1.10 -12.21 6.69
N GLY A 118 0.44 -11.14 7.15
CA GLY A 118 -0.38 -11.17 8.36
C GLY A 118 -1.54 -12.16 8.24
N SER A 119 -2.24 -12.17 7.10
CA SER A 119 -3.30 -13.13 6.81
C SER A 119 -2.78 -14.57 6.74
N ALA A 120 -1.61 -14.77 6.12
CA ALA A 120 -1.01 -16.10 5.99
C ALA A 120 -0.57 -16.67 7.35
N VAL A 121 0.07 -15.88 8.22
CA VAL A 121 0.44 -16.30 9.58
C VAL A 121 -0.79 -16.75 10.36
N PHE A 122 -1.86 -15.96 10.29
CA PHE A 122 -3.10 -16.30 10.96
C PHE A 122 -3.73 -17.59 10.39
N SER A 123 -3.85 -17.69 9.06
CA SER A 123 -4.47 -18.84 8.40
C SER A 123 -3.71 -20.13 8.66
N ILE A 124 -2.38 -20.13 8.52
CA ILE A 124 -1.54 -21.32 8.77
C ILE A 124 -1.67 -21.75 10.22
N GLY A 125 -1.62 -20.82 11.19
CA GLY A 125 -1.78 -21.12 12.60
C GLY A 125 -3.14 -21.76 12.93
N PHE A 126 -4.22 -21.32 12.27
CA PHE A 126 -5.55 -21.92 12.44
C PHE A 126 -5.68 -23.29 11.76
N PHE A 127 -5.07 -23.48 10.58
CA PHE A 127 -5.03 -24.79 9.91
C PHE A 127 -4.32 -25.85 10.72
N GLU A 128 -3.21 -25.48 11.39
CA GLU A 128 -2.50 -26.41 12.30
C GLU A 128 -3.34 -26.82 13.52
N LEU A 129 -4.28 -25.96 13.95
CA LEU A 129 -5.23 -26.25 15.04
C LEU A 129 -6.45 -27.09 14.59
N GLY A 130 -6.56 -27.45 13.30
CA GLY A 130 -7.58 -28.37 12.77
C GLY A 130 -8.99 -27.82 12.67
N SER A 131 -9.19 -26.50 12.77
CA SER A 131 -10.53 -25.90 12.76
C SER A 131 -10.87 -25.36 11.37
N PHE A 132 -11.67 -26.10 10.59
CA PHE A 132 -12.28 -25.62 9.32
C PHE A 132 -13.62 -24.92 9.53
N GLU A 133 -13.86 -24.36 10.69
CA GLU A 133 -15.12 -23.69 11.00
C GLU A 133 -15.16 -22.26 10.45
N LYS A 134 -16.39 -21.68 10.35
CA LYS A 134 -16.64 -20.32 9.86
C LYS A 134 -15.98 -19.24 10.75
N ALA A 135 -15.84 -19.53 12.03
CA ALA A 135 -15.23 -18.64 13.03
C ALA A 135 -13.80 -18.14 12.68
N PRO A 136 -12.87 -18.97 12.15
CA PRO A 136 -11.55 -18.47 11.77
C PRO A 136 -11.58 -17.47 10.60
N LEU A 137 -12.52 -17.59 9.67
CA LEU A 137 -12.65 -16.62 8.56
C LEU A 137 -13.12 -15.24 9.08
N MET A 138 -14.09 -15.23 10.01
CA MET A 138 -14.56 -14.01 10.65
C MET A 138 -13.44 -13.35 11.48
N ALA A 139 -12.68 -14.16 12.23
CA ALA A 139 -11.55 -13.69 13.03
C ALA A 139 -10.42 -13.13 12.14
N LEU A 140 -10.10 -13.80 11.03
CA LEU A 140 -9.13 -13.33 10.04
C LEU A 140 -9.54 -11.94 9.49
N ALA A 141 -10.81 -11.81 9.10
CA ALA A 141 -11.34 -10.56 8.55
C ALA A 141 -11.30 -9.42 9.60
N ALA A 142 -11.74 -9.70 10.82
CA ALA A 142 -11.73 -8.71 11.90
C ALA A 142 -10.31 -8.27 12.29
N LEU A 143 -9.37 -9.22 12.42
CA LEU A 143 -7.97 -8.94 12.70
C LEU A 143 -7.29 -8.21 11.54
N GLY A 144 -7.60 -8.57 10.29
CA GLY A 144 -7.12 -7.88 9.10
C GLY A 144 -7.59 -6.42 9.07
N MET A 145 -8.87 -6.16 9.37
CA MET A 145 -9.41 -4.80 9.51
C MET A 145 -8.66 -4.02 10.60
N GLY A 146 -8.52 -4.59 11.79
CA GLY A 146 -7.80 -3.96 12.90
C GLY A 146 -6.34 -3.67 12.55
N GLY A 147 -5.64 -4.61 11.92
CA GLY A 147 -4.27 -4.46 11.45
C GLY A 147 -4.12 -3.35 10.42
N MET A 148 -5.01 -3.26 9.43
CA MET A 148 -4.98 -2.20 8.41
C MET A 148 -5.38 -0.83 8.97
N ALA A 149 -6.31 -0.77 9.91
CA ALA A 149 -6.64 0.48 10.63
C ALA A 149 -5.43 0.99 11.44
N LEU A 150 -4.72 0.08 12.13
CA LEU A 150 -3.49 0.41 12.86
C LEU A 150 -2.38 0.85 11.90
N TYR A 151 -2.21 0.14 10.78
CA TYR A 151 -1.26 0.49 9.74
C TYR A 151 -1.52 1.90 9.20
N PHE A 152 -2.79 2.22 8.90
CA PHE A 152 -3.19 3.57 8.47
C PHE A 152 -2.89 4.63 9.53
N LYS A 153 -3.18 4.35 10.80
CA LYS A 153 -2.89 5.29 11.90
C LYS A 153 -1.40 5.63 12.03
N VAL A 154 -0.52 4.63 11.81
CA VAL A 154 0.92 4.78 11.92
C VAL A 154 1.53 5.43 10.67
N PHE A 155 1.19 4.91 9.49
CA PHE A 155 1.84 5.27 8.22
C PHE A 155 1.06 6.32 7.42
N LYS A 156 -0.22 6.57 7.75
CA LYS A 156 -1.13 7.51 7.07
C LYS A 156 -1.21 7.28 5.54
N LEU A 157 -1.07 6.02 5.10
CA LEU A 157 -1.13 5.64 3.71
C LEU A 157 -2.59 5.38 3.29
N PRO A 158 -3.17 6.15 2.35
CA PRO A 158 -4.58 5.96 1.93
C PRO A 158 -4.89 4.56 1.41
N PHE A 159 -3.91 3.88 0.79
CA PHE A 159 -4.06 2.53 0.29
C PHE A 159 -4.38 1.50 1.41
N ALA A 160 -3.94 1.75 2.64
CA ALA A 160 -4.29 0.89 3.78
C ALA A 160 -5.80 0.90 4.06
N MET A 161 -6.51 2.00 3.77
CA MET A 161 -7.97 2.06 3.89
C MET A 161 -8.67 1.24 2.80
N PHE A 162 -8.08 1.13 1.60
CA PHE A 162 -8.58 0.22 0.58
C PHE A 162 -8.47 -1.25 1.04
N LEU A 163 -7.32 -1.64 1.61
CA LEU A 163 -7.14 -2.98 2.18
C LEU A 163 -8.08 -3.23 3.37
N PHE A 164 -8.31 -2.23 4.21
CA PHE A 164 -9.34 -2.29 5.27
C PHE A 164 -10.71 -2.59 4.68
N GLY A 165 -11.11 -1.93 3.58
CA GLY A 165 -12.36 -2.19 2.88
C GLY A 165 -12.47 -3.62 2.34
N LEU A 166 -11.37 -4.19 1.83
CA LEU A 166 -11.35 -5.61 1.39
C LEU A 166 -11.57 -6.57 2.57
N PHE A 167 -10.96 -6.33 3.72
CA PHE A 167 -11.22 -7.14 4.92
C PHE A 167 -12.64 -6.95 5.46
N ALA A 168 -13.21 -5.74 5.36
CA ALA A 168 -14.60 -5.48 5.72
C ALA A 168 -15.57 -6.25 4.79
N MET A 169 -15.28 -6.31 3.50
CA MET A 169 -16.02 -7.13 2.53
C MET A 169 -15.92 -8.63 2.88
N LEU A 170 -14.72 -9.10 3.22
CA LEU A 170 -14.52 -10.49 3.66
C LEU A 170 -15.30 -10.79 4.93
N LEU A 171 -15.34 -9.86 5.89
CA LEU A 171 -16.13 -10.00 7.12
C LEU A 171 -17.63 -10.09 6.80
N SER A 172 -18.14 -9.21 5.96
CA SER A 172 -19.54 -9.23 5.54
C SER A 172 -19.91 -10.54 4.85
N TYR A 173 -19.02 -11.05 4.00
CA TYR A 173 -19.20 -12.33 3.34
C TYR A 173 -19.21 -13.49 4.34
N SER A 174 -18.28 -13.52 5.29
CA SER A 174 -18.23 -14.58 6.32
C SER A 174 -19.45 -14.58 7.24
N VAL A 175 -19.97 -13.40 7.60
CA VAL A 175 -21.25 -13.28 8.35
C VAL A 175 -22.43 -13.78 7.52
N ALA A 176 -22.49 -13.44 6.23
CA ALA A 176 -23.55 -13.92 5.35
C ALA A 176 -23.55 -15.45 5.23
N LEU A 177 -22.38 -16.07 5.11
CA LEU A 177 -22.24 -17.54 5.12
C LEU A 177 -22.71 -18.18 6.42
N ASP A 178 -22.47 -17.50 7.54
CA ASP A 178 -22.91 -17.98 8.85
C ASP A 178 -24.44 -17.93 8.99
N LEU A 179 -25.06 -16.83 8.56
CA LEU A 179 -26.50 -16.65 8.60
C LEU A 179 -27.25 -17.59 7.65
N THR A 180 -26.64 -18.03 6.55
CA THR A 180 -27.28 -18.90 5.55
C THR A 180 -27.06 -20.39 5.79
N ASP A 181 -26.35 -20.77 6.85
CA ASP A 181 -26.00 -22.18 7.16
C ASP A 181 -25.30 -22.94 6.01
N ILE A 182 -24.76 -22.21 5.03
CA ILE A 182 -23.98 -22.80 3.95
C ILE A 182 -22.66 -23.28 4.53
N SER A 183 -22.45 -24.59 4.57
CA SER A 183 -21.16 -25.16 4.98
C SER A 183 -20.10 -24.81 3.93
N LEU A 184 -18.97 -24.27 4.37
CA LEU A 184 -17.75 -24.15 3.57
C LEU A 184 -17.07 -25.53 3.50
N ALA A 185 -17.79 -26.58 3.08
CA ALA A 185 -17.12 -27.80 2.66
C ALA A 185 -16.13 -27.41 1.57
N PRO A 186 -14.91 -28.01 1.53
CA PRO A 186 -13.93 -27.69 0.49
C PRO A 186 -14.58 -28.01 -0.87
N ALA A 187 -15.20 -26.99 -1.45
CA ALA A 187 -15.72 -27.09 -2.80
C ALA A 187 -14.51 -27.35 -3.69
N THR A 188 -14.52 -28.44 -4.40
CA THR A 188 -13.54 -28.69 -5.44
C THR A 188 -13.57 -27.52 -6.42
N PHE A 189 -12.43 -27.18 -7.01
CA PHE A 189 -12.34 -26.04 -7.95
C PHE A 189 -13.51 -26.01 -8.97
N PRO A 190 -13.99 -27.13 -9.52
CA PRO A 190 -15.18 -27.17 -10.37
C PRO A 190 -16.48 -26.70 -9.68
N GLU A 191 -16.70 -27.01 -8.41
CA GLU A 191 -17.90 -26.60 -7.68
C GLU A 191 -17.92 -25.11 -7.36
N MET A 192 -16.74 -24.50 -7.13
CA MET A 192 -16.62 -23.06 -7.01
C MET A 192 -17.07 -22.32 -8.27
N PHE A 193 -16.66 -22.80 -9.45
CA PHE A 193 -17.07 -22.21 -10.73
C PHE A 193 -18.56 -22.44 -11.02
N PHE A 194 -19.10 -23.58 -10.64
CA PHE A 194 -20.52 -23.86 -10.78
C PHE A 194 -21.37 -22.94 -9.90
N ASN A 195 -20.98 -22.72 -8.65
CA ASN A 195 -21.68 -21.84 -7.71
C ASN A 195 -21.58 -20.36 -8.09
N LEU A 196 -20.54 -19.97 -8.82
CA LEU A 196 -20.39 -18.61 -9.38
C LEU A 196 -21.14 -18.40 -10.69
N GLY A 197 -21.84 -19.44 -11.21
CA GLY A 197 -22.57 -19.35 -12.47
C GLY A 197 -21.69 -19.23 -13.72
N ILE A 198 -20.37 -19.45 -13.59
CA ILE A 198 -19.37 -19.23 -14.66
C ILE A 198 -19.01 -20.56 -15.37
N GLY A 199 -19.44 -21.70 -14.83
CA GLY A 199 -19.10 -23.02 -15.36
C GLY A 199 -20.31 -23.76 -15.95
N ALA A 200 -20.18 -24.31 -17.16
CA ALA A 200 -21.10 -25.32 -17.65
C ALA A 200 -20.92 -26.60 -16.83
N PRO A 201 -22.00 -27.37 -16.57
CA PRO A 201 -21.89 -28.65 -15.87
C PRO A 201 -20.99 -29.59 -16.69
N VAL A 202 -19.85 -29.95 -16.13
CA VAL A 202 -19.02 -31.03 -16.69
C VAL A 202 -19.83 -32.30 -16.39
N ALA A 203 -20.51 -32.81 -17.40
CA ALA A 203 -21.15 -34.09 -17.31
C ALA A 203 -20.09 -35.17 -17.07
N TYR A 204 -20.12 -35.76 -15.91
CA TYR A 204 -19.36 -36.97 -15.65
C TYR A 204 -20.04 -38.09 -16.47
N ALA A 205 -19.38 -38.49 -17.57
CA ALA A 205 -19.67 -39.73 -18.28
C ALA A 205 -18.81 -40.86 -17.70
#